data_d9a379c2f80ee370d8cde6f0bc90ac40
#
_entry.id   d9a379c2f80ee370d8cde6f0bc90ac40
#
_cell.length_a   1.000
_cell.length_b   1.000
_cell.length_c   1.000
_cell.angle_alpha   90.00
_cell.angle_beta   90.00
_cell.angle_gamma   90.00
#
_symmetry.space_group_name_H-M   'P 1'
#
loop_
_entity.id
_entity.type
_entity.pdbx_description
1 polymer ?
#
loop_
_entity_poly.entity_id
_entity_poly.type
_entity_poly.pdbx_seq_one_letter_code
_entity_poly.pdbx_strand_id
1 'polypeptide(L)'
;APYKGQPTVPPGERAPIHQALHAAQEAVPDTRLYFMAFPGTAFASPHHYVFFMRGNTPLTAHLPRPVLVDARTAQVTAAPRLPWYLTALLMSRPLHFGDYGGWPMQILWALLDVLSIIVLGSGLYLWLKKGNKTAKAGSVQRR
;
A
#
# COMPACT_ATOMS: atom_id res chain seq x y z
N ALA A 1 -2.08 2.90 -26.40
CA ALA A 1 -2.30 1.56 -25.90
C ALA A 1 -3.30 0.87 -26.84
N PRO A 2 -3.05 -0.39 -27.31
CA PRO A 2 -3.85 -1.06 -28.34
C PRO A 2 -5.31 -1.32 -27.94
N TYR A 3 -5.64 -1.26 -26.67
CA TYR A 3 -6.97 -1.57 -26.13
C TYR A 3 -7.81 -0.33 -25.76
N LYS A 4 -7.31 0.88 -26.03
CA LYS A 4 -8.01 2.11 -25.65
C LYS A 4 -9.25 2.30 -26.55
N GLY A 5 -10.42 2.38 -25.94
CA GLY A 5 -11.69 2.57 -26.66
C GLY A 5 -12.37 1.30 -27.14
N GLN A 6 -11.83 0.11 -26.85
CA GLN A 6 -12.48 -1.16 -27.19
C GLN A 6 -13.52 -1.54 -26.11
N PRO A 7 -14.61 -2.23 -26.48
CA PRO A 7 -15.61 -2.70 -25.52
C PRO A 7 -15.02 -3.78 -24.60
N THR A 8 -15.55 -3.89 -23.40
CA THR A 8 -15.14 -4.92 -22.43
C THR A 8 -15.49 -6.32 -22.96
N VAL A 9 -14.56 -7.28 -22.79
CA VAL A 9 -14.79 -8.68 -23.16
C VAL A 9 -15.98 -9.23 -22.35
N PRO A 10 -17.06 -9.69 -23.03
CA PRO A 10 -18.23 -10.21 -22.35
C PRO A 10 -17.91 -11.51 -21.60
N PRO A 11 -18.65 -11.83 -20.52
CA PRO A 11 -18.37 -13.01 -19.69
C PRO A 11 -18.33 -14.34 -20.47
N GLY A 12 -19.17 -14.50 -21.49
CA GLY A 12 -19.23 -15.73 -22.29
C GLY A 12 -18.04 -15.96 -23.24
N GLU A 13 -17.24 -14.91 -23.51
CA GLU A 13 -16.06 -14.99 -24.38
C GLU A 13 -14.75 -15.05 -23.58
N ARG A 14 -14.85 -15.08 -22.25
CA ARG A 14 -13.67 -15.07 -21.38
C ARG A 14 -13.11 -16.48 -21.23
N ALA A 15 -11.79 -16.57 -21.27
CA ALA A 15 -11.09 -17.80 -20.94
C ALA A 15 -11.35 -18.18 -19.47
N PRO A 16 -11.29 -19.48 -19.15
CA PRO A 16 -11.47 -19.96 -17.78
C PRO A 16 -10.46 -19.33 -16.82
N ILE A 17 -10.94 -18.86 -15.68
CA ILE A 17 -10.13 -18.14 -14.67
C ILE A 17 -8.95 -18.97 -14.19
N HIS A 18 -9.14 -20.30 -14.04
CA HIS A 18 -8.07 -21.19 -13.57
C HIS A 18 -6.90 -21.26 -14.54
N GLN A 19 -7.17 -21.22 -15.87
CA GLN A 19 -6.10 -21.16 -16.88
C GLN A 19 -5.34 -19.84 -16.83
N ALA A 20 -6.07 -18.72 -16.71
CA ALA A 20 -5.48 -17.40 -16.59
C ALA A 20 -4.65 -17.26 -15.31
N LEU A 21 -5.13 -17.83 -14.20
CA LEU A 21 -4.38 -17.85 -12.93
C LEU A 21 -3.12 -18.70 -13.03
N HIS A 22 -3.19 -19.89 -13.65
CA HIS A 22 -2.03 -20.76 -13.86
C HIS A 22 -0.96 -20.04 -14.68
N ALA A 23 -1.33 -19.42 -15.79
CA ALA A 23 -0.41 -18.62 -16.60
C ALA A 23 0.22 -17.45 -15.80
N ALA A 24 -0.56 -16.80 -14.93
CA ALA A 24 -0.03 -15.74 -14.06
C ALA A 24 0.97 -16.27 -13.03
N GLN A 25 0.74 -17.44 -12.45
CA GLN A 25 1.64 -18.08 -11.48
C GLN A 25 2.95 -18.53 -12.14
N GLU A 26 2.88 -19.08 -13.36
CA GLU A 26 4.08 -19.45 -14.14
C GLU A 26 4.93 -18.22 -14.50
N ALA A 27 4.30 -17.09 -14.80
CA ALA A 27 5.02 -15.86 -15.14
C ALA A 27 5.75 -15.22 -13.95
N VAL A 28 5.31 -15.51 -12.73
CA VAL A 28 5.89 -14.95 -11.50
C VAL A 28 5.98 -16.05 -10.43
N PRO A 29 6.94 -16.97 -10.55
CA PRO A 29 7.14 -18.04 -9.58
C PRO A 29 7.42 -17.47 -8.18
N ASP A 30 7.25 -18.27 -7.15
CA ASP A 30 7.43 -17.90 -5.72
C ASP A 30 6.49 -16.80 -5.22
N THR A 31 5.34 -16.67 -5.89
CA THR A 31 4.30 -15.73 -5.47
C THR A 31 2.97 -16.45 -5.23
N ARG A 32 2.10 -15.79 -4.44
CA ARG A 32 0.73 -16.24 -4.18
C ARG A 32 -0.25 -15.17 -4.66
N LEU A 33 -1.44 -15.61 -5.07
CA LEU A 33 -2.52 -14.70 -5.42
C LEU A 33 -2.96 -13.91 -4.17
N TYR A 34 -3.02 -12.60 -4.31
CA TYR A 34 -3.58 -11.72 -3.28
C TYR A 34 -5.03 -11.34 -3.63
N PHE A 35 -5.25 -10.77 -4.80
CA PHE A 35 -6.57 -10.54 -5.36
C PHE A 35 -6.51 -10.45 -6.88
N MET A 36 -7.66 -10.58 -7.52
CA MET A 36 -7.78 -10.42 -8.96
C MET A 36 -8.83 -9.38 -9.32
N ALA A 37 -8.62 -8.70 -10.45
CA ALA A 37 -9.55 -7.77 -11.03
C ALA A 37 -10.05 -8.29 -12.38
N PHE A 38 -11.36 -8.19 -12.60
CA PHE A 38 -12.00 -8.61 -13.83
C PHE A 38 -11.92 -7.53 -14.90
N PRO A 39 -11.99 -7.91 -16.20
CA PRO A 39 -12.04 -6.96 -17.30
C PRO A 39 -13.13 -5.91 -17.12
N GLY A 40 -12.75 -4.63 -17.33
CA GLY A 40 -13.65 -3.48 -17.21
C GLY A 40 -13.87 -2.95 -15.80
N THR A 41 -13.19 -3.48 -14.79
CA THR A 41 -13.18 -2.90 -13.42
C THR A 41 -12.13 -1.79 -13.29
N ALA A 42 -12.19 -1.03 -12.19
CA ALA A 42 -11.27 0.09 -11.93
C ALA A 42 -9.78 -0.30 -11.95
N PHE A 43 -9.45 -1.57 -11.68
CA PHE A 43 -8.08 -2.08 -11.59
C PHE A 43 -7.66 -2.93 -12.79
N ALA A 44 -8.53 -3.06 -13.79
CA ALA A 44 -8.26 -3.86 -14.98
C ALA A 44 -8.70 -3.16 -16.26
N SER A 45 -7.97 -3.39 -17.35
CA SER A 45 -8.39 -2.92 -18.66
C SER A 45 -9.63 -3.70 -19.15
N PRO A 46 -10.33 -3.22 -20.19
CA PRO A 46 -11.48 -3.92 -20.75
C PRO A 46 -11.20 -5.36 -21.24
N HIS A 47 -9.94 -5.68 -21.53
CA HIS A 47 -9.52 -6.95 -22.15
C HIS A 47 -8.65 -7.85 -21.30
N HIS A 48 -8.30 -7.43 -20.06
CA HIS A 48 -7.38 -8.19 -19.24
C HIS A 48 -7.99 -8.58 -17.90
N TYR A 49 -7.69 -9.79 -17.45
CA TYR A 49 -7.62 -10.10 -16.04
C TYR A 49 -6.34 -9.49 -15.46
N VAL A 50 -6.42 -8.90 -14.28
CA VAL A 50 -5.24 -8.45 -13.55
C VAL A 50 -5.14 -9.24 -12.27
N PHE A 51 -4.07 -10.05 -12.15
CA PHE A 51 -3.76 -10.80 -10.95
C PHE A 51 -2.71 -10.04 -10.16
N PHE A 52 -3.05 -9.66 -8.94
CA PHE A 52 -2.10 -9.04 -8.02
C PHE A 52 -1.47 -10.14 -7.18
N MET A 53 -0.24 -10.46 -7.51
CA MET A 53 0.55 -11.50 -6.85
C MET A 53 1.39 -10.90 -5.74
N ARG A 54 1.63 -11.63 -4.65
CA ARG A 54 2.53 -11.24 -3.55
C ARG A 54 3.58 -12.31 -3.36
N GLY A 55 4.79 -11.89 -3.01
CA GLY A 55 5.86 -12.82 -2.70
C GLY A 55 5.62 -13.60 -1.40
N ASN A 56 6.31 -14.72 -1.26
CA ASN A 56 6.19 -15.63 -0.11
C ASN A 56 7.12 -15.27 1.05
N THR A 57 8.01 -14.28 0.88
CA THR A 57 8.92 -13.85 1.95
C THR A 57 8.31 -12.69 2.75
N PRO A 58 8.68 -12.48 4.03
CA PRO A 58 8.20 -11.36 4.82
C PRO A 58 8.36 -10.00 4.14
N LEU A 59 9.47 -9.78 3.43
CA LEU A 59 9.75 -8.55 2.69
C LEU A 59 8.85 -8.38 1.46
N THR A 60 8.63 -9.44 0.70
CA THR A 60 7.88 -9.39 -0.56
C THR A 60 6.37 -9.61 -0.38
N ALA A 61 5.94 -10.06 0.80
CA ALA A 61 4.53 -10.27 1.12
C ALA A 61 3.69 -8.99 1.06
N HIS A 62 4.32 -7.82 1.24
CA HIS A 62 3.66 -6.52 1.17
C HIS A 62 3.81 -5.82 -0.18
N LEU A 63 4.53 -6.43 -1.13
CA LEU A 63 4.76 -5.88 -2.47
C LEU A 63 3.84 -6.56 -3.49
N PRO A 64 2.73 -5.94 -3.90
CA PRO A 64 1.88 -6.47 -4.95
C PRO A 64 2.59 -6.38 -6.30
N ARG A 65 2.60 -7.47 -7.04
CA ARG A 65 3.10 -7.56 -8.40
C ARG A 65 1.94 -7.83 -9.35
N PRO A 66 1.54 -6.86 -10.17
CA PRO A 66 0.45 -7.06 -11.11
C PRO A 66 0.91 -7.93 -12.29
N VAL A 67 0.09 -8.89 -12.67
CA VAL A 67 0.25 -9.69 -13.88
C VAL A 67 -1.00 -9.51 -14.71
N LEU A 68 -0.83 -9.05 -15.94
CA LEU A 68 -1.90 -8.85 -16.90
C LEU A 68 -2.01 -10.07 -17.79
N VAL A 69 -3.19 -10.67 -17.82
CA VAL A 69 -3.49 -11.84 -18.63
C VAL A 69 -4.65 -11.49 -19.56
N ASP A 70 -4.49 -11.77 -20.84
CA ASP A 70 -5.55 -11.54 -21.83
C ASP A 70 -6.79 -12.38 -21.46
N ALA A 71 -7.96 -11.71 -21.42
CA ALA A 71 -9.18 -12.34 -20.95
C ALA A 71 -9.78 -13.35 -21.92
N ARG A 72 -9.38 -13.36 -23.20
CA ARG A 72 -9.86 -14.32 -24.19
C ARG A 72 -8.93 -15.52 -24.33
N THR A 73 -7.62 -15.27 -24.31
CA THR A 73 -6.62 -16.29 -24.64
C THR A 73 -5.96 -16.92 -23.42
N ALA A 74 -6.15 -16.35 -22.22
CA ALA A 74 -5.44 -16.70 -21.00
C ALA A 74 -3.90 -16.57 -21.10
N GLN A 75 -3.41 -15.79 -22.07
CA GLN A 75 -1.98 -15.55 -22.23
C GLN A 75 -1.51 -14.35 -21.42
N VAL A 76 -0.32 -14.44 -20.82
CA VAL A 76 0.28 -13.32 -20.11
C VAL A 76 0.72 -12.25 -21.10
N THR A 77 0.11 -11.07 -20.97
CA THR A 77 0.42 -9.92 -21.83
C THR A 77 1.55 -9.08 -21.23
N ALA A 78 1.57 -8.91 -19.92
CA ALA A 78 2.61 -8.18 -19.22
C ALA A 78 2.67 -8.56 -17.73
N ALA A 79 3.87 -8.58 -17.18
CA ALA A 79 4.12 -8.73 -15.75
C ALA A 79 5.09 -7.62 -15.29
N PRO A 80 4.64 -6.34 -15.27
CA PRO A 80 5.52 -5.23 -14.99
C PRO A 80 6.07 -5.31 -13.56
N ARG A 81 7.35 -4.97 -13.41
CA ARG A 81 7.94 -4.74 -12.09
C ARG A 81 7.57 -3.35 -11.62
N LEU A 82 7.25 -3.23 -10.36
CA LEU A 82 7.02 -1.90 -9.77
C LEU A 82 8.29 -1.07 -9.86
N PRO A 83 8.21 0.21 -10.26
CA PRO A 83 9.31 1.14 -10.18
C PRO A 83 9.82 1.23 -8.73
N TRP A 84 11.12 1.45 -8.56
CA TRP A 84 11.76 1.48 -7.24
C TRP A 84 11.10 2.47 -6.26
N TYR A 85 10.65 3.63 -6.74
CA TYR A 85 10.00 4.64 -5.91
C TYR A 85 8.62 4.19 -5.40
N LEU A 86 7.82 3.46 -6.22
CA LEU A 86 6.57 2.86 -5.77
C LEU A 86 6.82 1.71 -4.80
N THR A 87 7.87 0.93 -5.02
CA THR A 87 8.30 -0.11 -4.09
C THR A 87 8.67 0.50 -2.74
N ALA A 88 9.46 1.57 -2.73
CA ALA A 88 9.83 2.28 -1.51
C ALA A 88 8.60 2.86 -0.79
N LEU A 89 7.66 3.46 -1.53
CA LEU A 89 6.42 4.00 -0.97
C LEU A 89 5.54 2.89 -0.36
N LEU A 90 5.39 1.75 -1.04
CA LEU A 90 4.61 0.61 -0.53
C LEU A 90 5.27 -0.04 0.68
N MET A 91 6.61 -0.06 0.74
CA MET A 91 7.35 -0.57 1.89
C MET A 91 7.34 0.37 3.10
N SER A 92 7.22 1.68 2.89
CA SER A 92 7.18 2.65 3.98
C SER A 92 5.98 2.41 4.91
N ARG A 93 4.84 2.01 4.36
CA ARG A 93 3.62 1.75 5.14
C ARG A 93 3.78 0.62 6.17
N PRO A 94 4.13 -0.63 5.79
CA PRO A 94 4.32 -1.69 6.78
C PRO A 94 5.51 -1.44 7.71
N LEU A 95 6.51 -0.67 7.27
CA LEU A 95 7.59 -0.23 8.16
C LEU A 95 7.06 0.73 9.23
N HIS A 96 6.24 1.69 8.85
CA HIS A 96 5.65 2.67 9.76
C HIS A 96 4.71 2.02 10.79
N PHE A 97 3.96 1.00 10.40
CA PHE A 97 3.05 0.28 11.28
C PHE A 97 3.69 -0.92 12.02
N GLY A 98 4.99 -1.18 11.80
CA GLY A 98 5.69 -2.28 12.45
C GLY A 98 5.36 -3.68 11.95
N ASP A 99 4.72 -3.81 10.78
CA ASP A 99 4.29 -5.11 10.25
C ASP A 99 5.44 -6.03 9.81
N TYR A 100 6.66 -5.50 9.64
CA TYR A 100 7.83 -6.28 9.25
C TYR A 100 8.54 -6.99 10.41
N GLY A 101 8.41 -6.49 11.62
CA GLY A 101 9.13 -7.02 12.78
C GLY A 101 8.27 -7.82 13.77
N GLY A 102 6.99 -8.01 13.44
CA GLY A 102 6.04 -8.61 14.37
C GLY A 102 5.89 -7.79 15.66
N TRP A 103 5.48 -8.47 16.75
CA TRP A 103 5.21 -7.81 18.02
C TRP A 103 6.40 -7.00 18.65
N PRO A 104 7.70 -7.38 18.49
CA PRO A 104 8.77 -6.55 19.01
C PRO A 104 8.86 -5.18 18.35
N MET A 105 8.66 -5.11 17.03
CA MET A 105 8.65 -3.84 16.32
C MET A 105 7.44 -2.98 16.69
N GLN A 106 6.28 -3.57 16.90
CA GLN A 106 5.09 -2.86 17.37
C GLN A 106 5.30 -2.26 18.77
N ILE A 107 5.95 -2.99 19.69
CA ILE A 107 6.32 -2.45 21.00
C ILE A 107 7.29 -1.28 20.88
N LEU A 108 8.31 -1.40 20.00
CA LEU A 108 9.25 -0.29 19.77
C LEU A 108 8.52 0.97 19.29
N TRP A 109 7.60 0.85 18.34
CA TRP A 109 6.81 1.97 17.86
C TRP A 109 5.91 2.55 18.97
N ALA A 110 5.25 1.71 19.75
CA ALA A 110 4.43 2.16 20.87
C ALA A 110 5.24 2.94 21.91
N LEU A 111 6.46 2.51 22.22
CA LEU A 111 7.37 3.24 23.12
C LEU A 111 7.79 4.60 22.55
N LEU A 112 8.09 4.66 21.25
CA LEU A 112 8.40 5.92 20.57
C LEU A 112 7.22 6.88 20.55
N ASP A 113 6.01 6.38 20.37
CA ASP A 113 4.78 7.18 20.44
C ASP A 113 4.56 7.76 21.83
N VAL A 114 4.72 6.96 22.88
CA VAL A 114 4.66 7.43 24.29
C VAL A 114 5.71 8.51 24.56
N LEU A 115 6.95 8.31 24.12
CA LEU A 115 8.00 9.29 24.25
C LEU A 115 7.64 10.61 23.53
N SER A 116 7.10 10.52 22.33
CA SER A 116 6.65 11.67 21.55
C SER A 116 5.54 12.45 22.27
N ILE A 117 4.57 11.75 22.88
CA ILE A 117 3.50 12.36 23.68
C ILE A 117 4.08 13.11 24.89
N ILE A 118 5.07 12.53 25.59
CA ILE A 118 5.75 13.18 26.74
C ILE A 118 6.46 14.46 26.29
N VAL A 119 7.20 14.40 25.19
CA VAL A 119 7.92 15.57 24.65
C VAL A 119 6.96 16.66 24.23
N LEU A 120 5.92 16.32 23.47
CA LEU A 120 4.90 17.28 23.01
C LEU A 120 4.13 17.87 24.20
N GLY A 121 3.73 17.04 25.15
CA GLY A 121 3.02 17.47 26.37
C GLY A 121 3.87 18.41 27.24
N SER A 122 5.16 18.12 27.40
CA SER A 122 6.08 18.99 28.14
C SER A 122 6.29 20.33 27.42
N GLY A 123 6.41 20.32 26.10
CA GLY A 123 6.52 21.53 25.30
C GLY A 123 5.27 22.42 25.42
N LEU A 124 4.09 21.81 25.30
CA LEU A 124 2.81 22.50 25.46
C LEU A 124 2.66 23.09 26.88
N TYR A 125 3.00 22.33 27.91
CA TYR A 125 3.00 22.81 29.29
C TYR A 125 3.90 24.04 29.50
N LEU A 126 5.11 24.00 28.97
CA LEU A 126 6.06 25.13 29.08
C LEU A 126 5.54 26.33 28.29
N TRP A 127 4.95 26.15 27.16
CA TRP A 127 4.36 27.21 26.35
C TRP A 127 3.21 27.92 27.09
N LEU A 128 2.27 27.17 27.65
CA LEU A 128 1.17 27.69 28.46
C LEU A 128 1.64 28.42 29.70
N LYS A 129 2.65 27.89 30.40
CA LYS A 129 3.25 28.51 31.60
C LYS A 129 3.93 29.84 31.26
N LYS A 130 4.56 29.96 30.10
CA LYS A 130 5.20 31.21 29.66
C LYS A 130 4.13 32.28 29.33
N GLY A 131 3.03 31.89 28.68
CA GLY A 131 1.93 32.81 28.36
C GLY A 131 1.31 33.45 29.63
N ASN A 132 1.12 32.69 30.68
CA ASN A 132 0.57 33.19 31.95
C ASN A 132 1.48 34.19 32.68
N LYS A 133 2.81 34.07 32.52
CA LYS A 133 3.76 35.02 33.14
C LYS A 133 3.75 36.38 32.45
N THR A 134 3.64 36.42 31.15
CA THR A 134 3.55 37.67 30.35
C THR A 134 2.25 38.42 30.60
N ALA A 135 1.13 37.72 30.76
CA ALA A 135 -0.18 38.35 31.08
C ALA A 135 -0.15 38.99 32.49
N LYS A 136 0.52 38.36 33.48
CA LYS A 136 0.59 38.92 34.84
C LYS A 136 1.56 40.13 34.96
N ALA A 137 2.62 40.18 34.18
CA ALA A 137 3.55 41.30 34.12
C ALA A 137 2.91 42.55 33.50
N GLY A 138 2.08 42.41 32.48
CA GLY A 138 1.38 43.51 31.81
C GLY A 138 0.25 44.18 32.65
N SER A 139 -0.28 43.45 33.66
CA SER A 139 -1.32 43.99 34.54
C SER A 139 -0.76 44.83 35.70
N VAL A 140 0.51 44.66 36.07
CA VAL A 140 1.18 45.46 37.16
C VAL A 140 1.63 46.84 36.67
N GLN A 141 1.86 47.01 35.37
CA GLN A 141 2.35 48.27 34.79
C GLN A 141 1.24 49.28 34.46
N ARG A 142 -0.04 48.95 34.71
CA ARG A 142 -1.22 49.80 34.45
C ARG A 142 -1.88 50.36 35.72
N ARG A 143 -1.17 50.39 36.86
CA ARG A 143 -1.69 51.06 38.06
C ARG A 143 -0.82 52.25 38.42
#